data_dc086ee1a1f118369f6796a2cbf0c1d2
#
_entry.id   dc086ee1a1f118369f6796a2cbf0c1d2
#
_cell.length_a   1.000
_cell.length_b   1.000
_cell.length_c   1.000
_cell.angle_alpha   90.00
_cell.angle_beta   90.00
_cell.angle_gamma   90.00
#
_symmetry.space_group_name_H-M   'P 1'
#
loop_
_entity.id
_entity.type
_entity.pdbx_description
1 polymer ?
#
loop_
_entity_poly.entity_id
_entity_poly.type
_entity_poly.pdbx_seq_one_letter_code
_entity_poly.pdbx_strand_id
1 'polypeptide(L)' 'MKITLTFRGTLKKYMPGETSRVIEVPDHCTCDEALLAYGMDYRKTHNFGFVARNGKRCMIDDRLEEGDELKAWSQVSGG' A
#
# COMPACT_ATOMS: atom_id res chain seq x y z
N MET A 1 -10.25 0.02 -11.67
CA MET A 1 -10.12 -1.35 -11.12
C MET A 1 -10.20 -1.33 -9.60
N LYS A 2 -10.49 -2.47 -9.01
CA LYS A 2 -10.55 -2.61 -7.55
C LYS A 2 -9.36 -3.41 -7.07
N ILE A 3 -8.76 -2.94 -5.99
CA ILE A 3 -7.67 -3.64 -5.31
C ILE A 3 -7.96 -3.65 -3.81
N THR A 4 -7.29 -4.53 -3.08
CA THR A 4 -7.35 -4.54 -1.62
C THR A 4 -6.08 -3.89 -1.09
N LEU A 5 -6.23 -2.85 -0.27
CA LEU A 5 -5.10 -2.16 0.35
C LEU A 5 -5.02 -2.56 1.82
N THR A 6 -3.84 -2.97 2.25
CA THR A 6 -3.58 -3.41 3.62
C THR A 6 -2.36 -2.67 4.16
N PHE A 7 -2.45 -2.20 5.39
CA PHE A 7 -1.31 -1.58 6.07
C PHE A 7 -0.83 -2.47 7.21
N ARG A 8 0.49 -2.52 7.39
CA ARG A 8 1.14 -3.31 8.43
C ARG A 8 2.12 -2.46 9.23
N GLY A 9 2.44 -2.92 10.42
CA GLY A 9 3.34 -2.22 11.30
C GLY A 9 2.73 -0.89 11.76
N THR A 10 3.56 0.13 11.87
CA THR A 10 3.09 1.45 12.32
C THR A 10 2.21 2.15 11.29
N LEU A 11 2.16 1.64 10.05
CA LEU A 11 1.29 2.23 9.04
C LEU A 11 -0.18 1.93 9.27
N LYS A 12 -0.51 1.02 10.18
CA LYS A 12 -1.90 0.71 10.51
C LYS A 12 -2.68 1.94 10.95
N LYS A 13 -2.00 2.93 11.52
CA LYS A 13 -2.66 4.16 11.98
C LYS A 13 -3.31 4.96 10.84
N TYR A 14 -2.90 4.70 9.60
CA TYR A 14 -3.47 5.40 8.44
C TYR A 14 -4.77 4.76 7.96
N MET A 15 -5.18 3.64 8.55
CA MET A 15 -6.45 2.98 8.25
C MET A 15 -7.11 2.58 9.58
N PRO A 16 -7.54 3.56 10.39
CA PRO A 16 -8.09 3.27 11.70
C PRO A 16 -9.34 2.39 11.64
N GLY A 17 -9.40 1.40 12.52
CA GLY A 17 -10.56 0.53 12.60
C GLY A 17 -10.61 -0.57 11.58
N GLU A 18 -9.66 -0.64 10.66
CA GLU A 18 -9.63 -1.67 9.61
C GLU A 18 -8.20 -2.17 9.44
N THR A 19 -8.06 -3.40 8.96
CA THR A 19 -6.76 -3.92 8.55
C THR A 19 -6.59 -3.84 7.04
N SER A 20 -7.71 -3.88 6.30
CA SER A 20 -7.72 -3.86 4.84
C SER A 20 -8.94 -3.12 4.35
N ARG A 21 -8.85 -2.58 3.15
CA ARG A 21 -9.97 -1.92 2.49
C ARG A 21 -9.88 -2.12 0.99
N VAL A 22 -11.01 -2.43 0.37
CA VAL A 22 -11.12 -2.44 -1.09
C VAL A 22 -11.26 -1.00 -1.55
N ILE A 23 -10.40 -0.58 -2.49
CA ILE A 23 -10.45 0.77 -3.05
C ILE A 23 -10.49 0.69 -4.58
N GLU A 24 -11.06 1.73 -5.18
CA GLU A 24 -11.03 1.87 -6.64
C GLU A 24 -9.86 2.75 -7.03
N VAL A 25 -9.13 2.32 -8.04
CA VAL A 25 -7.96 3.02 -8.54
C VAL A 25 -7.96 2.95 -10.07
N PRO A 26 -7.20 3.81 -10.75
CA PRO A 26 -7.10 3.72 -12.20
C PRO A 26 -6.53 2.37 -12.65
N ASP A 27 -6.99 1.89 -13.81
CA ASP A 27 -6.50 0.64 -14.36
C ASP A 27 -4.99 0.68 -14.56
N HIS A 28 -4.32 -0.41 -14.18
CA HIS A 28 -2.87 -0.56 -14.34
C HIS A 28 -2.05 0.54 -13.66
N CYS A 29 -2.59 1.17 -12.61
CA CYS A 29 -1.83 2.16 -11.87
C CYS A 29 -0.68 1.49 -11.10
N THR A 30 0.32 2.29 -10.76
CA THR A 30 1.45 1.80 -9.96
C THR A 30 1.05 1.71 -8.49
N CYS A 31 1.87 1.01 -7.70
CA CYS A 31 1.66 0.96 -6.25
C CYS A 31 1.64 2.38 -5.67
N ASP A 32 2.57 3.24 -6.11
CA ASP A 32 2.62 4.63 -5.66
C ASP A 32 1.30 5.36 -5.97
N GLU A 33 0.82 5.22 -7.20
CA GLU A 33 -0.44 5.87 -7.60
C GLU A 33 -1.63 5.36 -6.79
N ALA A 34 -1.65 4.07 -6.48
CA ALA A 34 -2.72 3.50 -5.66
C ALA A 34 -2.68 4.07 -4.23
N LEU A 35 -1.49 4.19 -3.65
CA LEU A 35 -1.35 4.79 -2.33
C LEU A 35 -1.78 6.25 -2.34
N LEU A 36 -1.39 7.00 -3.38
CA LEU A 36 -1.81 8.40 -3.52
C LEU A 36 -3.33 8.51 -3.62
N ALA A 37 -3.97 7.59 -4.37
CA ALA A 37 -5.43 7.57 -4.49
C ALA A 37 -6.10 7.35 -3.13
N TYR A 38 -5.48 6.57 -2.26
CA TYR A 38 -5.97 6.38 -0.89
C TYR A 38 -5.75 7.63 -0.03
N GLY A 39 -4.73 8.41 -0.34
CA GLY A 39 -4.37 9.62 0.43
C GLY A 39 -3.02 9.53 1.10
N MET A 40 -2.18 8.56 0.72
CA MET A 40 -0.85 8.41 1.29
C MET A 40 0.22 8.68 0.23
N ASP A 41 1.04 9.69 0.47
CA ASP A 41 2.25 9.91 -0.31
C ASP A 41 3.40 9.24 0.46
N TYR A 42 3.93 8.14 -0.06
CA TYR A 42 4.94 7.37 0.65
C TYR A 42 6.21 8.20 0.92
N ARG A 43 6.50 9.19 0.06
CA ARG A 43 7.67 10.06 0.22
C ARG A 43 7.58 10.95 1.45
N LYS A 44 6.35 11.23 1.88
CA LYS A 44 6.06 12.10 3.03
C LYS A 44 5.60 11.32 4.25
N THR A 45 5.52 10.00 4.14
CA THR A 45 5.01 9.16 5.22
C THR A 45 6.16 8.72 6.10
N HIS A 46 6.07 9.10 7.38
CA HIS A 46 7.09 8.71 8.34
C HIS A 46 7.17 7.19 8.47
N ASN A 47 8.38 6.68 8.42
CA ASN A 47 8.66 5.27 8.66
C ASN A 47 8.07 4.32 7.59
N PHE A 48 7.84 4.82 6.38
CA PHE A 48 7.41 3.97 5.29
C PHE A 48 8.55 3.02 4.91
N GLY A 49 8.25 1.73 4.79
CA GLY A 49 9.26 0.72 4.51
C GLY A 49 9.23 0.22 3.07
N PHE A 50 8.27 -0.62 2.76
CA PHE A 50 8.20 -1.24 1.45
C PHE A 50 6.78 -1.67 1.15
N VAL A 51 6.55 -2.10 -0.10
CA VAL A 51 5.26 -2.63 -0.53
C VAL A 51 5.41 -4.07 -0.98
N ALA A 52 4.29 -4.80 -0.90
CA ALA A 52 4.20 -6.16 -1.41
C ALA A 52 2.93 -6.27 -2.23
N ARG A 53 3.01 -7.02 -3.32
CA ARG A 53 1.88 -7.30 -4.20
C ARG A 53 1.57 -8.79 -4.13
N ASN A 54 0.34 -9.12 -3.71
CA ASN A 54 -0.09 -10.51 -3.61
C ASN A 54 0.88 -11.38 -2.80
N GLY A 55 1.40 -10.82 -1.70
CA GLY A 55 2.28 -11.54 -0.79
C GLY A 55 3.75 -11.53 -1.17
N LYS A 56 4.13 -10.88 -2.27
CA LYS A 56 5.52 -10.77 -2.69
C LYS A 56 5.99 -9.33 -2.67
N ARG A 57 7.15 -9.10 -2.08
CA ARG A 57 7.73 -7.76 -2.09
C ARG A 57 7.91 -7.29 -3.54
N CYS A 58 7.52 -6.05 -3.80
CA CYS A 58 7.59 -5.48 -5.12
C CYS A 58 8.15 -4.06 -5.05
N MET A 59 8.28 -3.43 -6.20
CA MET A 59 8.75 -2.05 -6.29
C MET A 59 7.57 -1.10 -6.23
N ILE A 60 7.83 0.12 -5.76
CA ILE A 60 6.78 1.13 -5.63
C ILE A 60 6.20 1.53 -7.00
N ASP A 61 6.95 1.36 -8.06
CA ASP A 61 6.51 1.68 -9.42
C ASP A 61 5.99 0.47 -10.20
N ASP A 62 5.86 -0.69 -9.56
CA ASP A 62 5.22 -1.84 -10.19
C ASP A 62 3.75 -1.57 -10.41
N ARG A 63 3.21 -2.06 -11.52
CA ARG A 63 1.79 -1.85 -11.86
C ARG A 63 0.93 -2.93 -11.26
N LEU A 64 -0.29 -2.51 -10.89
CA LEU A 64 -1.28 -3.38 -10.28
C LEU A 64 -2.31 -3.83 -11.30
N GLU A 65 -2.97 -4.93 -11.00
CA GLU A 65 -4.05 -5.49 -11.81
C GLU A 65 -5.31 -5.62 -10.97
N GLU A 66 -6.45 -5.80 -11.63
CA GLU A 66 -7.73 -5.99 -10.97
C GLU A 66 -7.64 -7.12 -9.95
N GLY A 67 -8.10 -6.84 -8.74
CA GLY A 67 -8.15 -7.85 -7.68
C GLY A 67 -6.85 -8.05 -6.91
N ASP A 68 -5.80 -7.31 -7.25
CA ASP A 68 -4.53 -7.43 -6.52
C ASP A 68 -4.68 -6.99 -5.06
N GLU A 69 -3.84 -7.56 -4.21
CA GLU A 69 -3.66 -7.07 -2.85
C GLU A 69 -2.35 -6.28 -2.78
N LEU A 70 -2.46 -5.01 -2.41
CA LEU A 70 -1.30 -4.15 -2.16
C LEU A 70 -1.14 -4.01 -0.66
N LYS A 71 0.00 -4.44 -0.15
CA LYS A 71 0.30 -4.35 1.28
C LYS A 71 1.46 -3.38 1.46
N ALA A 72 1.30 -2.43 2.36
CA ALA A 72 2.36 -1.47 2.68
C ALA A 72 2.83 -1.71 4.11
N TRP A 73 4.13 -1.78 4.29
CA TRP A 73 4.79 -2.07 5.56
C TRP A 73 5.58 -0.88 6.03
N SER A 74 5.60 -0.67 7.34
CA SER A 74 6.53 0.28 7.92
C SER A 74 7.94 -0.31 7.91
N GLN A 75 8.94 0.56 8.06
CA GLN A 75 10.30 0.09 8.25
C GLN A 75 10.37 -0.74 9.52
N VAL A 76 11.13 -1.82 9.47
CA VAL A 76 11.42 -2.58 10.66
C VAL A 76 12.44 -1.76 11.44
N SER A 77 12.04 -1.26 12.60
CA SER A 77 13.00 -0.57 13.46
C SER A 77 14.06 -1.59 13.82
N GLY A 78 15.31 -1.22 13.66
CA GLY A 78 16.43 -2.11 13.91
C GLY A 78 16.65 -2.42 15.39
N GLY A 79 15.66 -2.11 16.13
CA GLY A 79 15.68 -2.44 17.55
C GLY A 79 14.45 -3.17 17.83
#